data_2ab16566b776c16aa9900ad6ead7728c
#
_entry.id   2ab16566b776c16aa9900ad6ead7728c
#
_cell.length_a   1.000
_cell.length_b   1.000
_cell.length_c   1.000
_cell.angle_alpha   90.00
_cell.angle_beta   90.00
_cell.angle_gamma   90.00
#
_symmetry.space_group_name_H-M   'P 1'
#
loop_
_entity.id
_entity.type
_entity.pdbx_description
1 polymer ?
#
loop_
_entity_poly.entity_id
_entity_poly.type
_entity_poly.pdbx_seq_one_letter_code
_entity_poly.pdbx_strand_id
1 'polypeptide(L)'
;GSAGSVRRGHAGAARSKKAGVPVGAGRELILSIQQGLQTDGWTVSVSQLCRWFGVPRRTVYYRPTKALPKVRPEWAEPIKALIEQEPSFGYRTVAGLLGMNKNTVQRIFQIKGWQVRKRAIGHRPRIEALPSVATAPDQRWATDLCRVWGGRDGWLTLALVIDCHSRELLGWQLSRSGKATTAAAALEQALISRYGTLGRVQKPFLLRSDNGLVFTSRQYTRLVRSYGLQQEFITPHCPQQNGLVERVIRTLKEQCVHRHRFETQQHAMRIIADWIQFYNHRRPHQALGMKTPAEAYALAA
;
A
#
# COMPACT_ATOMS: atom_id res chain seq x y z
N GLY A 1 -11.09 57.20 -31.21
CA GLY A 1 -10.40 57.02 -29.96
C GLY A 1 -10.90 55.82 -29.20
N SER A 2 -10.14 54.75 -29.06
CA SER A 2 -10.43 53.73 -28.06
C SER A 2 -9.10 53.22 -27.52
N ALA A 3 -8.92 53.49 -26.22
CA ALA A 3 -7.76 53.12 -25.47
C ALA A 3 -7.80 51.62 -25.13
N GLY A 4 -6.80 50.88 -25.61
CA GLY A 4 -6.60 49.50 -25.28
C GLY A 4 -5.89 49.34 -23.94
N SER A 5 -6.56 48.70 -22.98
CA SER A 5 -6.04 48.34 -21.66
C SER A 5 -5.05 47.18 -21.80
N VAL A 6 -3.78 47.38 -21.52
CA VAL A 6 -2.74 46.36 -21.42
C VAL A 6 -2.84 45.73 -20.03
N ARG A 7 -3.32 44.50 -19.95
CA ARG A 7 -3.25 43.66 -18.74
C ARG A 7 -1.81 43.17 -18.55
N ARG A 8 -1.15 43.63 -17.50
CA ARG A 8 0.13 43.09 -17.03
C ARG A 8 -0.11 41.71 -16.42
N GLY A 9 0.39 40.66 -17.09
CA GLY A 9 0.44 39.31 -16.56
C GLY A 9 1.47 39.21 -15.43
N HIS A 10 1.05 38.88 -14.23
CA HIS A 10 1.96 38.49 -13.16
C HIS A 10 2.52 37.09 -13.47
N ALA A 11 3.78 37.05 -13.90
CA ALA A 11 4.54 35.80 -13.94
C ALA A 11 4.84 35.34 -12.52
N GLY A 12 4.13 34.32 -12.08
CA GLY A 12 4.40 33.64 -10.83
C GLY A 12 5.76 32.94 -10.90
N ALA A 13 6.76 33.49 -10.21
CA ALA A 13 8.06 32.85 -10.06
C ALA A 13 7.92 31.53 -9.30
N ALA A 14 8.04 30.43 -10.02
CA ALA A 14 8.16 29.09 -9.41
C ALA A 14 9.42 29.08 -8.54
N ARG A 15 9.23 29.06 -7.20
CA ARG A 15 10.31 28.81 -6.25
C ARG A 15 10.83 27.40 -6.45
N SER A 16 11.89 27.24 -7.20
CA SER A 16 12.73 26.05 -7.23
C SER A 16 13.19 25.75 -5.79
N LYS A 17 12.69 24.67 -5.20
CA LYS A 17 13.25 24.13 -3.95
C LYS A 17 14.65 23.61 -4.27
N LYS A 18 15.69 24.42 -4.04
CA LYS A 18 17.07 23.95 -4.03
C LYS A 18 17.16 22.78 -3.05
N ALA A 19 17.62 21.63 -3.52
CA ALA A 19 17.97 20.50 -2.66
C ALA A 19 19.03 21.00 -1.67
N GLY A 20 18.62 21.20 -0.41
CA GLY A 20 19.50 21.69 0.63
C GLY A 20 20.53 20.62 0.97
N VAL A 21 21.80 20.97 0.86
CA VAL A 21 22.90 20.18 1.43
C VAL A 21 22.59 19.94 2.91
N PRO A 22 22.70 18.71 3.45
CA PRO A 22 22.48 18.44 4.86
C PRO A 22 23.32 19.40 5.72
N VAL A 23 22.73 19.98 6.78
CA VAL A 23 23.33 21.06 7.58
C VAL A 23 24.74 20.68 8.08
N GLY A 24 25.02 19.38 8.36
CA GLY A 24 26.35 18.90 8.76
C GLY A 24 27.35 18.90 7.61
N ALA A 25 26.96 18.42 6.43
CA ALA A 25 27.86 18.30 5.28
C ALA A 25 28.34 19.66 4.75
N GLY A 26 27.49 20.69 4.78
CA GLY A 26 27.90 22.03 4.36
C GLY A 26 28.94 22.68 5.28
N ARG A 27 28.85 22.45 6.60
CA ARG A 27 29.83 22.93 7.58
C ARG A 27 31.20 22.25 7.37
N GLU A 28 31.20 20.91 7.31
CA GLU A 28 32.43 20.12 7.13
C GLU A 28 33.12 20.46 5.85
N LEU A 29 32.38 20.64 4.74
CA LEU A 29 32.93 21.07 3.46
C LEU A 29 33.66 22.40 3.57
N ILE A 30 33.04 23.45 4.12
CA ILE A 30 33.64 24.79 4.21
C ILE A 30 34.89 24.79 5.12
N LEU A 31 34.85 24.05 6.26
CA LEU A 31 35.99 23.98 7.17
C LEU A 31 37.14 23.18 6.60
N SER A 32 36.91 22.08 5.90
CA SER A 32 37.96 21.28 5.24
C SER A 32 38.64 22.06 4.11
N ILE A 33 37.89 22.79 3.29
CA ILE A 33 38.44 23.64 2.25
C ILE A 33 39.26 24.78 2.86
N GLN A 34 38.78 25.42 3.91
CA GLN A 34 39.54 26.46 4.58
C GLN A 34 40.88 25.94 5.11
N GLN A 35 40.87 24.79 5.74
CA GLN A 35 42.08 24.14 6.27
C GLN A 35 43.05 23.76 5.16
N GLY A 36 42.57 23.20 4.05
CA GLY A 36 43.38 22.89 2.88
C GLY A 36 44.06 24.12 2.29
N LEU A 37 43.32 25.20 2.08
CA LEU A 37 43.82 26.46 1.58
C LEU A 37 44.88 27.06 2.52
N GLN A 38 44.65 26.99 3.84
CA GLN A 38 45.66 27.48 4.81
C GLN A 38 46.98 26.67 4.73
N THR A 39 46.89 25.35 4.52
CA THR A 39 48.06 24.50 4.35
C THR A 39 48.86 24.86 3.08
N ASP A 40 48.14 25.31 2.04
CA ASP A 40 48.75 25.75 0.76
C ASP A 40 49.19 27.25 0.80
N GLY A 41 49.18 27.89 1.99
CA GLY A 41 49.61 29.26 2.18
C GLY A 41 48.56 30.32 1.83
N TRP A 42 47.34 29.96 1.51
CA TRP A 42 46.26 30.91 1.16
C TRP A 42 45.37 31.20 2.37
N THR A 43 45.20 32.51 2.65
CA THR A 43 44.29 32.94 3.73
C THR A 43 42.94 33.38 3.15
N VAL A 44 41.92 32.50 3.25
CA VAL A 44 40.58 32.78 2.78
C VAL A 44 39.60 32.75 3.95
N SER A 45 38.74 33.79 4.04
CA SER A 45 37.78 33.88 5.12
C SER A 45 36.61 32.90 4.93
N VAL A 46 36.06 32.37 6.06
CA VAL A 46 34.83 31.53 6.05
C VAL A 46 33.68 32.23 5.32
N SER A 47 33.58 33.58 5.45
CA SER A 47 32.54 34.37 4.79
C SER A 47 32.67 34.31 3.25
N GLN A 48 33.88 34.29 2.76
CA GLN A 48 34.18 34.27 1.33
C GLN A 48 33.91 32.87 0.75
N LEU A 49 34.33 31.83 1.46
CA LEU A 49 34.01 30.44 1.12
C LEU A 49 32.50 30.17 1.11
N CYS A 50 31.80 30.63 2.14
CA CYS A 50 30.35 30.52 2.21
C CYS A 50 29.64 31.16 1.00
N ARG A 51 30.14 32.30 0.52
CA ARG A 51 29.62 32.99 -0.67
C ARG A 51 29.89 32.18 -1.94
N TRP A 52 31.10 31.68 -2.11
CA TRP A 52 31.49 30.91 -3.29
C TRP A 52 30.74 29.58 -3.42
N PHE A 53 30.56 28.87 -2.28
CA PHE A 53 29.88 27.57 -2.28
C PHE A 53 28.38 27.65 -2.01
N GLY A 54 27.81 28.87 -1.89
CA GLY A 54 26.37 29.03 -1.63
C GLY A 54 25.87 28.47 -0.29
N VAL A 55 26.80 28.34 0.68
CA VAL A 55 26.47 27.84 2.03
C VAL A 55 26.17 29.01 2.96
N PRO A 56 24.99 29.08 3.62
CA PRO A 56 24.69 30.17 4.56
C PRO A 56 25.70 30.18 5.74
N ARG A 57 26.25 31.35 6.07
CA ARG A 57 27.21 31.49 7.20
C ARG A 57 26.72 30.89 8.49
N ARG A 58 25.44 31.08 8.81
CA ARG A 58 24.83 30.49 10.03
C ARG A 58 24.95 28.97 10.08
N THR A 59 24.99 28.27 8.94
CA THR A 59 25.16 26.81 8.87
C THR A 59 26.54 26.39 9.34
N VAL A 60 27.59 27.17 9.04
CA VAL A 60 28.97 26.87 9.44
C VAL A 60 29.17 27.10 10.94
N TYR A 61 28.58 28.15 11.47
CA TYR A 61 28.70 28.48 12.91
C TYR A 61 27.66 27.79 13.79
N TYR A 62 26.67 27.12 13.20
CA TYR A 62 25.64 26.43 13.97
C TYR A 62 26.26 25.28 14.77
N ARG A 63 26.07 25.30 16.07
CA ARG A 63 26.35 24.19 16.97
C ARG A 63 25.03 23.63 17.48
N PRO A 64 24.73 22.34 17.22
CA PRO A 64 23.50 21.75 17.74
C PRO A 64 23.54 21.75 19.25
N THR A 65 22.58 22.42 19.87
CA THR A 65 22.43 22.48 21.34
C THR A 65 21.56 21.36 21.88
N LYS A 66 20.78 20.71 20.98
CA LYS A 66 19.91 19.59 21.37
C LYS A 66 20.69 18.27 21.33
N ALA A 67 20.61 17.51 22.41
CA ALA A 67 21.12 16.14 22.44
C ALA A 67 20.46 15.29 21.35
N LEU A 68 21.19 14.30 20.83
CA LEU A 68 20.65 13.33 19.90
C LEU A 68 19.41 12.66 20.50
N PRO A 69 18.33 12.51 19.71
CA PRO A 69 17.12 11.91 20.22
C PRO A 69 17.39 10.46 20.65
N LYS A 70 17.10 10.17 21.91
CA LYS A 70 17.20 8.81 22.47
C LYS A 70 15.86 8.09 22.33
N VAL A 71 15.91 6.81 21.99
CA VAL A 71 14.76 5.92 21.97
C VAL A 71 14.86 4.98 23.18
N ARG A 72 13.80 4.83 23.95
CA ARG A 72 13.73 3.89 25.06
C ARG A 72 13.72 2.46 24.52
N PRO A 73 14.60 1.55 24.97
CA PRO A 73 14.64 0.17 24.52
C PRO A 73 13.31 -0.55 24.68
N GLU A 74 12.60 -0.33 25.78
CA GLU A 74 11.30 -0.92 26.11
C GLU A 74 10.26 -0.73 24.99
N TRP A 75 10.35 0.40 24.26
CA TRP A 75 9.45 0.70 23.14
C TRP A 75 10.02 0.26 21.79
N ALA A 76 11.34 0.21 21.68
CA ALA A 76 11.99 -0.15 20.41
C ALA A 76 11.99 -1.66 20.16
N GLU A 77 12.19 -2.47 21.18
CA GLU A 77 12.30 -3.93 21.03
C GLU A 77 11.02 -4.59 20.51
N PRO A 78 9.80 -4.31 21.02
CA PRO A 78 8.58 -4.89 20.47
C PRO A 78 8.34 -4.46 19.01
N ILE A 79 8.67 -3.20 18.68
CA ILE A 79 8.57 -2.69 17.32
C ILE A 79 9.54 -3.43 16.40
N LYS A 80 10.79 -3.61 16.84
CA LYS A 80 11.84 -4.30 16.09
C LYS A 80 11.45 -5.76 15.82
N ALA A 81 11.04 -6.49 16.86
CA ALA A 81 10.61 -7.88 16.74
C ALA A 81 9.47 -8.05 15.72
N LEU A 82 8.48 -7.14 15.73
CA LEU A 82 7.38 -7.18 14.77
C LEU A 82 7.82 -6.85 13.34
N ILE A 83 8.76 -5.92 13.15
CA ILE A 83 9.29 -5.57 11.82
C ILE A 83 10.16 -6.70 11.26
N GLU A 84 10.91 -7.40 12.10
CA GLU A 84 11.71 -8.56 11.68
C GLU A 84 10.80 -9.70 11.18
N GLN A 85 9.66 -9.91 11.84
CA GLN A 85 8.64 -10.86 11.38
C GLN A 85 7.93 -10.38 10.12
N GLU A 86 7.55 -9.09 10.08
CA GLU A 86 6.73 -8.48 9.03
C GLU A 86 7.37 -7.20 8.47
N PRO A 87 8.46 -7.29 7.64
CA PRO A 87 9.21 -6.14 7.14
C PRO A 87 8.41 -5.16 6.27
N SER A 88 7.25 -5.59 5.76
CA SER A 88 6.35 -4.76 4.94
C SER A 88 5.46 -3.82 5.74
N PHE A 89 5.41 -3.97 7.07
CA PHE A 89 4.53 -3.16 7.91
C PHE A 89 5.06 -1.74 8.09
N GLY A 90 4.20 -0.77 7.79
CA GLY A 90 4.47 0.62 8.11
C GLY A 90 4.14 0.95 9.57
N TYR A 91 4.65 2.07 10.07
CA TYR A 91 4.49 2.49 11.48
C TYR A 91 3.03 2.51 11.97
N ARG A 92 2.04 2.78 11.09
CA ARG A 92 0.61 2.77 11.48
C ARG A 92 0.09 1.37 11.78
N THR A 93 0.47 0.39 10.96
CA THR A 93 0.10 -1.01 11.17
C THR A 93 0.75 -1.56 12.44
N VAL A 94 2.04 -1.26 12.62
CA VAL A 94 2.79 -1.63 13.83
C VAL A 94 2.18 -1.01 15.08
N ALA A 95 1.83 0.29 15.03
CA ALA A 95 1.18 0.98 16.14
C ALA A 95 -0.16 0.34 16.51
N GLY A 96 -0.98 -0.02 15.50
CA GLY A 96 -2.26 -0.70 15.73
C GLY A 96 -2.11 -2.08 16.35
N LEU A 97 -1.16 -2.89 15.87
CA LEU A 97 -0.91 -4.24 16.38
C LEU A 97 -0.37 -4.24 17.83
N LEU A 98 0.47 -3.26 18.16
CA LEU A 98 1.08 -3.13 19.51
C LEU A 98 0.24 -2.28 20.46
N GLY A 99 -0.89 -1.71 20.04
CA GLY A 99 -1.69 -0.79 20.87
C GLY A 99 -0.96 0.50 21.25
N MET A 100 0.08 0.90 20.48
CA MET A 100 0.91 2.04 20.79
C MET A 100 0.46 3.31 20.07
N ASN A 101 0.79 4.48 20.64
CA ASN A 101 0.54 5.75 19.97
C ASN A 101 1.31 5.84 18.65
N LYS A 102 0.58 6.09 17.55
CA LYS A 102 1.13 6.15 16.18
C LYS A 102 2.28 7.14 16.00
N ASN A 103 2.22 8.29 16.71
CA ASN A 103 3.24 9.33 16.60
C ASN A 103 4.55 8.88 17.28
N THR A 104 4.44 8.18 18.40
CA THR A 104 5.58 7.56 19.10
C THR A 104 6.26 6.53 18.21
N VAL A 105 5.49 5.60 17.63
CA VAL A 105 6.02 4.59 16.69
C VAL A 105 6.64 5.24 15.47
N GLN A 106 5.98 6.25 14.87
CA GLN A 106 6.54 7.00 13.74
C GLN A 106 7.89 7.63 14.07
N ARG A 107 8.01 8.25 15.24
CA ARG A 107 9.27 8.85 15.69
C ARG A 107 10.38 7.81 15.85
N ILE A 108 10.07 6.65 16.42
CA ILE A 108 11.02 5.54 16.56
C ILE A 108 11.47 5.04 15.18
N PHE A 109 10.53 4.84 14.25
CA PHE A 109 10.84 4.48 12.88
C PHE A 109 11.79 5.47 12.18
N GLN A 110 11.58 6.79 12.42
CA GLN A 110 12.44 7.83 11.84
C GLN A 110 13.85 7.79 12.45
N ILE A 111 13.96 7.68 13.77
CA ILE A 111 15.24 7.69 14.47
C ILE A 111 16.06 6.43 14.15
N LYS A 112 15.40 5.26 14.06
CA LYS A 112 16.04 3.97 13.78
C LYS A 112 16.21 3.67 12.29
N GLY A 113 15.66 4.52 11.39
CA GLY A 113 15.73 4.30 9.94
C GLY A 113 14.88 3.12 9.43
N TRP A 114 13.90 2.66 10.19
CA TRP A 114 13.04 1.52 9.85
C TRP A 114 11.91 1.84 8.89
N GLN A 115 11.95 2.97 8.22
CA GLN A 115 10.88 3.40 7.31
C GLN A 115 10.82 2.49 6.08
N VAL A 116 9.63 1.98 5.79
CA VAL A 116 9.37 1.26 4.55
C VAL A 116 9.53 2.23 3.38
N ARG A 117 10.44 1.93 2.45
CA ARG A 117 10.68 2.76 1.26
C ARG A 117 9.42 2.82 0.41
N LYS A 118 8.90 4.02 0.16
CA LYS A 118 7.84 4.23 -0.82
C LYS A 118 8.43 4.00 -2.21
N ARG A 119 7.79 3.13 -3.00
CA ARG A 119 8.09 3.07 -4.44
C ARG A 119 7.64 4.39 -5.06
N ALA A 120 8.44 4.96 -5.97
CA ALA A 120 8.04 6.10 -6.76
C ALA A 120 6.76 5.74 -7.54
N ILE A 121 5.68 6.45 -7.27
CA ILE A 121 4.44 6.31 -8.02
C ILE A 121 4.65 7.13 -9.27
N GLY A 122 4.73 6.47 -10.43
CA GLY A 122 4.74 7.15 -11.71
C GLY A 122 3.48 8.03 -11.83
N HIS A 123 3.64 9.23 -12.37
CA HIS A 123 2.53 10.12 -12.68
C HIS A 123 1.70 9.51 -13.83
N ARG A 124 0.69 8.70 -13.48
CA ARG A 124 -0.36 8.33 -14.45
C ARG A 124 -1.49 9.34 -14.32
N PRO A 125 -2.06 9.84 -15.45
CA PRO A 125 -3.24 10.67 -15.40
C PRO A 125 -4.33 9.93 -14.61
N ARG A 126 -4.90 10.57 -13.60
CA ARG A 126 -6.04 10.01 -12.87
C ARG A 126 -7.27 10.32 -13.68
N ILE A 127 -7.83 9.31 -14.31
CA ILE A 127 -9.19 9.36 -14.83
C ILE A 127 -10.11 9.29 -13.60
N GLU A 128 -11.10 10.17 -13.52
CA GLU A 128 -12.15 10.12 -12.52
C GLU A 128 -12.90 8.79 -12.69
N ALA A 129 -12.56 7.81 -11.86
CA ALA A 129 -13.18 6.50 -11.89
C ALA A 129 -14.22 6.43 -10.78
N LEU A 130 -15.39 5.85 -11.07
CA LEU A 130 -16.39 5.52 -10.07
C LEU A 130 -15.73 4.73 -8.94
N PRO A 131 -15.90 5.16 -7.66
CA PRO A 131 -15.30 4.46 -6.54
C PRO A 131 -15.76 3.01 -6.48
N SER A 132 -14.84 2.10 -6.21
CA SER A 132 -15.18 0.69 -5.95
C SER A 132 -15.73 0.46 -4.53
N VAL A 133 -15.83 1.49 -3.72
CA VAL A 133 -16.30 1.39 -2.33
C VAL A 133 -17.81 1.23 -2.29
N ALA A 134 -18.29 0.25 -1.52
CA ALA A 134 -19.68 0.07 -1.18
C ALA A 134 -20.00 0.83 0.12
N THR A 135 -21.26 1.28 0.29
CA THR A 135 -21.72 2.03 1.48
C THR A 135 -22.09 1.12 2.64
N ALA A 136 -22.41 -0.15 2.35
CA ALA A 136 -22.73 -1.17 3.36
C ALA A 136 -22.15 -2.53 2.93
N PRO A 137 -21.98 -3.48 3.86
CA PRO A 137 -21.62 -4.86 3.54
C PRO A 137 -22.57 -5.48 2.52
N ASP A 138 -22.05 -6.39 1.73
CA ASP A 138 -22.80 -7.20 0.77
C ASP A 138 -23.60 -6.39 -0.27
N GLN A 139 -23.22 -5.14 -0.54
CA GLN A 139 -23.74 -4.37 -1.69
C GLN A 139 -22.94 -4.61 -2.95
N ARG A 140 -21.64 -4.79 -2.81
CA ARG A 140 -20.71 -5.06 -3.92
C ARG A 140 -19.57 -5.92 -3.44
N TRP A 141 -19.39 -7.04 -4.11
CA TRP A 141 -18.17 -7.83 -4.01
C TRP A 141 -17.29 -7.58 -5.22
N ALA A 142 -16.00 -7.80 -5.07
CA ALA A 142 -15.05 -7.75 -6.19
C ALA A 142 -14.28 -9.07 -6.27
N THR A 143 -14.06 -9.53 -7.50
CA THR A 143 -13.29 -10.75 -7.77
C THR A 143 -12.18 -10.46 -8.78
N ASP A 144 -11.09 -11.19 -8.65
CA ASP A 144 -9.95 -11.12 -9.57
C ASP A 144 -9.10 -12.40 -9.50
N LEU A 145 -8.25 -12.58 -10.49
CA LEU A 145 -7.33 -13.70 -10.61
C LEU A 145 -5.88 -13.22 -10.56
N CYS A 146 -5.02 -13.96 -9.87
CA CYS A 146 -3.59 -13.70 -9.95
C CYS A 146 -2.77 -14.98 -10.05
N ARG A 147 -1.53 -14.86 -10.56
CA ARG A 147 -0.61 -15.99 -10.67
C ARG A 147 0.28 -16.07 -9.44
N VAL A 148 0.49 -17.31 -8.99
CA VAL A 148 1.34 -17.68 -7.86
C VAL A 148 2.23 -18.85 -8.29
N TRP A 149 3.53 -18.77 -8.00
CA TRP A 149 4.43 -19.87 -8.27
C TRP A 149 4.33 -20.91 -7.15
N GLY A 150 3.96 -22.15 -7.49
CA GLY A 150 3.72 -23.26 -6.55
C GLY A 150 4.84 -24.31 -6.50
N GLY A 151 6.08 -23.92 -6.78
CA GLY A 151 7.24 -24.84 -6.73
C GLY A 151 7.16 -25.95 -7.79
N ARG A 152 7.14 -27.21 -7.36
CA ARG A 152 7.04 -28.38 -8.25
C ARG A 152 5.78 -28.40 -9.11
N ASP A 153 4.71 -27.75 -8.65
CA ASP A 153 3.44 -27.68 -9.37
C ASP A 153 3.38 -26.55 -10.39
N GLY A 154 4.44 -25.76 -10.49
CA GLY A 154 4.57 -24.67 -11.47
C GLY A 154 3.65 -23.48 -11.17
N TRP A 155 3.21 -22.80 -12.23
CA TRP A 155 2.34 -21.64 -12.11
C TRP A 155 0.90 -22.04 -11.75
N LEU A 156 0.44 -21.56 -10.61
CA LEU A 156 -0.92 -21.69 -10.10
C LEU A 156 -1.70 -20.39 -10.35
N THR A 157 -3.02 -20.50 -10.42
CA THR A 157 -3.95 -19.38 -10.46
C THR A 157 -4.70 -19.31 -9.14
N LEU A 158 -4.64 -18.16 -8.50
CA LEU A 158 -5.39 -17.84 -7.30
C LEU A 158 -6.56 -16.92 -7.68
N ALA A 159 -7.78 -17.37 -7.42
CA ALA A 159 -9.00 -16.57 -7.47
C ALA A 159 -9.31 -16.02 -6.09
N LEU A 160 -9.74 -14.76 -5.99
CA LEU A 160 -10.12 -14.09 -4.75
C LEU A 160 -11.48 -13.42 -4.90
N VAL A 161 -12.26 -13.41 -3.81
CA VAL A 161 -13.51 -12.64 -3.68
C VAL A 161 -13.46 -11.84 -2.41
N ILE A 162 -13.70 -10.53 -2.49
CA ILE A 162 -13.71 -9.61 -1.36
C ILE A 162 -15.02 -8.83 -1.28
N ASP A 163 -15.44 -8.46 -0.09
CA ASP A 163 -16.46 -7.44 0.11
C ASP A 163 -15.85 -6.03 -0.01
N CYS A 164 -16.46 -5.19 -0.84
CA CYS A 164 -15.96 -3.84 -1.11
C CYS A 164 -16.20 -2.83 0.02
N HIS A 165 -17.04 -3.15 1.01
CA HIS A 165 -17.25 -2.34 2.19
C HIS A 165 -16.28 -2.70 3.31
N SER A 166 -16.39 -3.91 3.83
CA SER A 166 -15.57 -4.41 4.95
C SER A 166 -14.12 -4.75 4.56
N ARG A 167 -13.86 -4.93 3.25
CA ARG A 167 -12.60 -5.44 2.69
C ARG A 167 -12.28 -6.86 3.12
N GLU A 168 -13.24 -7.57 3.65
CA GLU A 168 -13.09 -8.96 4.05
C GLU A 168 -12.85 -9.85 2.84
N LEU A 169 -11.87 -10.73 2.92
CA LEU A 169 -11.60 -11.74 1.91
C LEU A 169 -12.51 -12.93 2.22
N LEU A 170 -13.60 -13.05 1.45
CA LEU A 170 -14.70 -13.98 1.71
C LEU A 170 -14.44 -15.38 1.14
N GLY A 171 -13.82 -15.43 -0.03
CA GLY A 171 -13.55 -16.69 -0.71
C GLY A 171 -12.29 -16.65 -1.55
N TRP A 172 -11.68 -17.81 -1.72
CA TRP A 172 -10.48 -17.96 -2.52
C TRP A 172 -10.32 -19.41 -3.01
N GLN A 173 -9.65 -19.55 -4.14
CA GLN A 173 -9.32 -20.87 -4.71
C GLN A 173 -7.97 -20.83 -5.39
N LEU A 174 -7.08 -21.75 -5.02
CA LEU A 174 -5.79 -21.94 -5.67
C LEU A 174 -5.82 -23.20 -6.54
N SER A 175 -5.54 -23.06 -7.84
CA SER A 175 -5.63 -24.17 -8.80
C SER A 175 -4.54 -24.07 -9.85
N ARG A 176 -4.17 -25.20 -10.45
CA ARG A 176 -3.32 -25.22 -11.67
C ARG A 176 -4.06 -24.64 -12.88
N SER A 177 -5.38 -24.62 -12.83
CA SER A 177 -6.24 -24.13 -13.91
C SER A 177 -6.69 -22.68 -13.66
N GLY A 178 -6.52 -21.81 -14.64
CA GLY A 178 -7.06 -20.43 -14.66
C GLY A 178 -8.41 -20.33 -15.38
N LYS A 179 -9.26 -21.35 -15.28
CA LYS A 179 -10.56 -21.43 -15.93
C LYS A 179 -11.69 -20.83 -15.07
N ALA A 180 -12.87 -20.70 -15.67
CA ALA A 180 -14.10 -20.25 -15.01
C ALA A 180 -14.44 -21.07 -13.74
N THR A 181 -14.11 -22.35 -13.71
CA THR A 181 -14.32 -23.23 -12.56
C THR A 181 -13.52 -22.78 -11.33
N THR A 182 -12.32 -22.23 -11.49
CA THR A 182 -11.51 -21.73 -10.36
C THR A 182 -12.13 -20.46 -9.77
N ALA A 183 -12.60 -19.55 -10.62
CA ALA A 183 -13.31 -18.34 -10.18
C ALA A 183 -14.66 -18.69 -9.53
N ALA A 184 -15.37 -19.69 -10.08
CA ALA A 184 -16.62 -20.20 -9.55
C ALA A 184 -16.44 -20.79 -8.15
N ALA A 185 -15.44 -21.63 -7.93
CA ALA A 185 -15.17 -22.23 -6.62
C ALA A 185 -14.84 -21.16 -5.55
N ALA A 186 -14.11 -20.09 -5.92
CA ALA A 186 -13.86 -18.98 -5.02
C ALA A 186 -15.13 -18.21 -4.66
N LEU A 187 -16.03 -18.00 -5.64
CA LEU A 187 -17.32 -17.34 -5.41
C LEU A 187 -18.23 -18.20 -4.52
N GLU A 188 -18.31 -19.51 -4.79
CA GLU A 188 -19.10 -20.44 -4.01
C GLU A 188 -18.62 -20.52 -2.56
N GLN A 189 -17.30 -20.55 -2.34
CA GLN A 189 -16.74 -20.47 -1.00
C GLN A 189 -17.12 -19.15 -0.31
N ALA A 190 -17.09 -18.02 -1.02
CA ALA A 190 -17.49 -16.72 -0.48
C ALA A 190 -18.96 -16.71 -0.07
N LEU A 191 -19.86 -17.29 -0.88
CA LEU A 191 -21.28 -17.39 -0.57
C LEU A 191 -21.52 -18.28 0.67
N ILE A 192 -20.86 -19.42 0.75
CA ILE A 192 -20.94 -20.30 1.93
C ILE A 192 -20.41 -19.60 3.18
N SER A 193 -19.26 -18.91 3.07
CA SER A 193 -18.67 -18.18 4.19
C SER A 193 -19.58 -17.09 4.73
N ARG A 194 -20.30 -16.40 3.85
CA ARG A 194 -21.17 -15.27 4.23
C ARG A 194 -22.59 -15.70 4.65
N TYR A 195 -23.18 -16.67 3.96
CA TYR A 195 -24.58 -17.07 4.13
C TYR A 195 -24.78 -18.46 4.73
N GLY A 196 -23.70 -19.19 4.98
CA GLY A 196 -23.73 -20.55 5.57
C GLY A 196 -24.15 -21.65 4.60
N THR A 197 -24.82 -21.34 3.52
CA THR A 197 -25.30 -22.30 2.53
C THR A 197 -25.06 -21.80 1.11
N LEU A 198 -25.01 -22.74 0.17
CA LEU A 198 -24.95 -22.44 -1.26
C LEU A 198 -26.37 -22.40 -1.83
N GLY A 199 -26.75 -21.23 -2.37
CA GLY A 199 -28.07 -21.04 -2.94
C GLY A 199 -28.28 -19.64 -3.47
N ARG A 200 -29.49 -19.36 -3.99
CA ARG A 200 -29.80 -18.02 -4.46
C ARG A 200 -29.89 -17.06 -3.26
N VAL A 201 -29.14 -15.95 -3.37
CA VAL A 201 -29.16 -14.92 -2.33
C VAL A 201 -30.52 -14.25 -2.24
N GLN A 202 -30.95 -13.89 -1.01
CA GLN A 202 -32.26 -13.24 -0.78
C GLN A 202 -32.27 -11.81 -1.35
N LYS A 203 -31.17 -11.08 -1.17
CA LYS A 203 -31.02 -9.71 -1.69
C LYS A 203 -29.91 -9.70 -2.74
N PRO A 204 -30.25 -9.44 -4.01
CA PRO A 204 -29.24 -9.34 -5.08
C PRO A 204 -28.24 -8.23 -4.82
N PHE A 205 -26.97 -8.50 -5.12
CA PHE A 205 -25.89 -7.52 -5.02
C PHE A 205 -24.94 -7.60 -6.22
N LEU A 206 -24.04 -6.62 -6.35
CA LEU A 206 -23.12 -6.50 -7.46
C LEU A 206 -21.88 -7.35 -7.26
N LEU A 207 -21.53 -8.16 -8.26
CA LEU A 207 -20.24 -8.85 -8.34
C LEU A 207 -19.37 -8.21 -9.42
N ARG A 208 -18.38 -7.43 -9.00
CA ARG A 208 -17.46 -6.72 -9.90
C ARG A 208 -16.29 -7.60 -10.30
N SER A 209 -15.94 -7.57 -11.57
CA SER A 209 -14.75 -8.20 -12.14
C SER A 209 -14.14 -7.35 -13.25
N ASP A 210 -12.95 -7.73 -13.72
CA ASP A 210 -12.45 -7.25 -15.01
C ASP A 210 -13.20 -7.87 -16.18
N ASN A 211 -12.84 -7.47 -17.41
CA ASN A 211 -13.42 -7.99 -18.66
C ASN A 211 -12.69 -9.26 -19.15
N GLY A 212 -11.98 -9.97 -18.28
CA GLY A 212 -11.24 -11.17 -18.62
C GLY A 212 -12.13 -12.30 -19.12
N LEU A 213 -11.60 -13.16 -20.00
CA LEU A 213 -12.32 -14.27 -20.62
C LEU A 213 -12.95 -15.23 -19.60
N VAL A 214 -12.38 -15.35 -18.42
CA VAL A 214 -12.90 -16.18 -17.32
C VAL A 214 -14.25 -15.63 -16.85
N PHE A 215 -14.33 -14.34 -16.58
CA PHE A 215 -15.50 -13.68 -16.02
C PHE A 215 -16.60 -13.42 -17.07
N THR A 216 -16.22 -13.25 -18.35
CA THR A 216 -17.17 -13.08 -19.46
C THR A 216 -17.66 -14.41 -20.04
N SER A 217 -17.11 -15.54 -19.58
CA SER A 217 -17.51 -16.86 -20.08
C SER A 217 -18.98 -17.18 -19.77
N ARG A 218 -19.66 -17.88 -20.69
CA ARG A 218 -21.06 -18.31 -20.50
C ARG A 218 -21.25 -19.14 -19.22
N GLN A 219 -20.25 -19.98 -18.89
CA GLN A 219 -20.30 -20.82 -17.70
C GLN A 219 -20.34 -19.96 -16.42
N TYR A 220 -19.41 -19.01 -16.30
CA TYR A 220 -19.33 -18.14 -15.10
C TYR A 220 -20.56 -17.22 -15.01
N THR A 221 -20.96 -16.61 -16.13
CA THR A 221 -22.11 -15.69 -16.14
C THR A 221 -23.42 -16.41 -15.77
N ARG A 222 -23.62 -17.65 -16.24
CA ARG A 222 -24.79 -18.46 -15.83
C ARG A 222 -24.77 -18.77 -14.34
N LEU A 223 -23.60 -19.15 -13.79
CA LEU A 223 -23.43 -19.45 -12.37
C LEU A 223 -23.74 -18.22 -11.52
N VAL A 224 -23.17 -17.05 -11.84
CA VAL A 224 -23.42 -15.80 -11.10
C VAL A 224 -24.92 -15.48 -11.07
N ARG A 225 -25.60 -15.61 -12.22
CA ARG A 225 -27.06 -15.39 -12.32
C ARG A 225 -27.88 -16.41 -11.54
N SER A 226 -27.46 -17.68 -11.48
CA SER A 226 -28.18 -18.71 -10.72
C SER A 226 -28.18 -18.42 -9.23
N TYR A 227 -27.12 -17.80 -8.70
CA TYR A 227 -27.07 -17.33 -7.32
C TYR A 227 -27.80 -16.00 -7.09
N GLY A 228 -28.40 -15.40 -8.12
CA GLY A 228 -29.13 -14.13 -8.00
C GLY A 228 -28.24 -12.90 -7.96
N LEU A 229 -26.95 -13.02 -8.30
CA LEU A 229 -26.01 -11.91 -8.33
C LEU A 229 -26.09 -11.15 -9.66
N GLN A 230 -25.74 -9.86 -9.61
CA GLN A 230 -25.64 -9.00 -10.78
C GLN A 230 -24.15 -8.77 -11.11
N GLN A 231 -23.74 -9.23 -12.29
CA GLN A 231 -22.37 -9.06 -12.74
C GLN A 231 -22.11 -7.61 -13.17
N GLU A 232 -21.07 -6.99 -12.62
CA GLU A 232 -20.62 -5.64 -12.94
C GLU A 232 -19.20 -5.71 -13.51
N PHE A 233 -19.04 -5.32 -14.77
CA PHE A 233 -17.71 -5.25 -15.40
C PHE A 233 -17.12 -3.85 -15.27
N ILE A 234 -15.80 -3.78 -15.09
CA ILE A 234 -15.10 -2.49 -15.14
C ILE A 234 -15.17 -1.92 -16.55
N THR A 235 -15.17 -0.59 -16.65
CA THR A 235 -15.05 0.08 -17.95
C THR A 235 -13.72 -0.32 -18.61
N PRO A 236 -13.71 -0.64 -19.92
CA PRO A 236 -12.47 -0.93 -20.63
C PRO A 236 -11.41 0.14 -20.39
N HIS A 237 -10.17 -0.29 -20.16
CA HIS A 237 -9.03 0.57 -19.83
C HIS A 237 -9.10 1.35 -18.51
N CYS A 238 -10.06 1.03 -17.62
CA CYS A 238 -10.21 1.63 -16.31
C CYS A 238 -9.95 0.63 -15.15
N PRO A 239 -8.73 0.10 -15.00
CA PRO A 239 -8.42 -0.90 -13.96
C PRO A 239 -8.63 -0.35 -12.54
N GLN A 240 -8.60 0.98 -12.36
CA GLN A 240 -8.82 1.62 -11.05
C GLN A 240 -10.18 1.25 -10.43
N GLN A 241 -11.17 0.89 -11.25
CA GLN A 241 -12.49 0.46 -10.77
C GLN A 241 -12.42 -0.87 -10.01
N ASN A 242 -11.42 -1.74 -10.26
CA ASN A 242 -11.18 -2.97 -9.50
C ASN A 242 -10.06 -2.82 -8.44
N GLY A 243 -9.67 -1.58 -8.12
CA GLY A 243 -8.52 -1.26 -7.31
C GLY A 243 -8.56 -1.79 -5.87
N LEU A 244 -9.74 -2.17 -5.33
CA LEU A 244 -9.82 -2.78 -3.99
C LEU A 244 -9.26 -4.20 -4.00
N VAL A 245 -9.72 -5.07 -4.89
CA VAL A 245 -9.22 -6.45 -4.97
C VAL A 245 -7.76 -6.47 -5.45
N GLU A 246 -7.37 -5.60 -6.40
CA GLU A 246 -5.98 -5.45 -6.81
C GLU A 246 -5.07 -5.08 -5.62
N ARG A 247 -5.54 -4.22 -4.73
CA ARG A 247 -4.81 -3.87 -3.52
C ARG A 247 -4.66 -5.05 -2.56
N VAL A 248 -5.69 -5.85 -2.38
CA VAL A 248 -5.63 -7.07 -1.58
C VAL A 248 -4.63 -8.05 -2.18
N ILE A 249 -4.69 -8.29 -3.50
CA ILE A 249 -3.74 -9.15 -4.23
C ILE A 249 -2.29 -8.64 -4.05
N ARG A 250 -2.07 -7.34 -4.16
CA ARG A 250 -0.75 -6.76 -3.92
C ARG A 250 -0.27 -7.02 -2.50
N THR A 251 -1.13 -6.79 -1.52
CA THR A 251 -0.81 -7.02 -0.10
C THR A 251 -0.50 -8.50 0.16
N LEU A 252 -1.30 -9.42 -0.38
CA LEU A 252 -1.05 -10.85 -0.32
C LEU A 252 0.32 -11.21 -0.93
N LYS A 253 0.63 -10.68 -2.11
CA LYS A 253 1.92 -10.94 -2.76
C LYS A 253 3.09 -10.42 -1.94
N GLU A 254 3.01 -9.20 -1.42
CA GLU A 254 4.09 -8.57 -0.65
C GLU A 254 4.27 -9.18 0.75
N GLN A 255 3.18 -9.58 1.40
CA GLN A 255 3.20 -10.07 2.79
C GLN A 255 3.21 -11.58 2.94
N CYS A 256 2.85 -12.33 1.89
CA CYS A 256 2.80 -13.79 1.91
C CYS A 256 3.60 -14.39 0.75
N VAL A 257 3.14 -14.24 -0.50
CA VAL A 257 3.66 -15.00 -1.65
C VAL A 257 5.16 -14.77 -1.87
N HIS A 258 5.63 -13.52 -1.84
CA HIS A 258 7.03 -13.17 -2.10
C HIS A 258 7.97 -13.46 -0.91
N ARG A 259 7.40 -13.85 0.23
CA ARG A 259 8.15 -14.14 1.46
C ARG A 259 8.34 -15.63 1.71
N HIS A 260 7.62 -16.46 0.95
CA HIS A 260 7.67 -17.91 1.08
C HIS A 260 8.13 -18.55 -0.23
N ARG A 261 8.95 -19.57 -0.10
CA ARG A 261 9.30 -20.46 -1.19
C ARG A 261 8.37 -21.66 -1.14
N PHE A 262 7.30 -21.61 -1.92
CA PHE A 262 6.37 -22.72 -1.98
C PHE A 262 6.99 -23.95 -2.66
N GLU A 263 6.80 -25.12 -2.08
CA GLU A 263 7.29 -26.38 -2.64
C GLU A 263 6.25 -27.06 -3.54
N THR A 264 4.98 -26.97 -3.11
CA THR A 264 3.81 -27.59 -3.76
C THR A 264 2.60 -26.68 -3.66
N GLN A 265 1.55 -26.98 -4.45
CA GLN A 265 0.25 -26.33 -4.34
C GLN A 265 -0.35 -26.45 -2.94
N GLN A 266 -0.25 -27.62 -2.31
CA GLN A 266 -0.78 -27.86 -0.96
C GLN A 266 -0.06 -27.01 0.09
N HIS A 267 1.28 -26.90 -0.01
CA HIS A 267 2.05 -26.02 0.85
C HIS A 267 1.61 -24.54 0.65
N ALA A 268 1.48 -24.10 -0.59
CA ALA A 268 1.00 -22.74 -0.90
C ALA A 268 -0.42 -22.49 -0.37
N MET A 269 -1.33 -23.45 -0.51
CA MET A 269 -2.71 -23.36 0.01
C MET A 269 -2.71 -23.14 1.53
N ARG A 270 -1.92 -23.90 2.29
CA ARG A 270 -1.86 -23.76 3.75
C ARG A 270 -1.37 -22.38 4.16
N ILE A 271 -0.25 -21.93 3.60
CA ILE A 271 0.35 -20.64 3.95
C ILE A 271 -0.56 -19.47 3.54
N ILE A 272 -1.22 -19.55 2.39
CA ILE A 272 -2.19 -18.54 1.93
C ILE A 272 -3.42 -18.53 2.84
N ALA A 273 -3.92 -19.70 3.26
CA ALA A 273 -5.04 -19.80 4.19
C ALA A 273 -4.73 -19.12 5.54
N ASP A 274 -3.57 -19.42 6.12
CA ASP A 274 -3.11 -18.81 7.38
C ASP A 274 -2.99 -17.29 7.24
N TRP A 275 -2.46 -16.81 6.11
CA TRP A 275 -2.37 -15.38 5.85
C TRP A 275 -3.75 -14.73 5.69
N ILE A 276 -4.72 -15.39 5.05
CA ILE A 276 -6.08 -14.88 4.90
C ILE A 276 -6.76 -14.76 6.27
N GLN A 277 -6.58 -15.73 7.15
CA GLN A 277 -7.07 -15.65 8.53
C GLN A 277 -6.45 -14.45 9.27
N PHE A 278 -5.14 -14.27 9.16
CA PHE A 278 -4.47 -13.10 9.72
C PHE A 278 -5.00 -11.80 9.11
N TYR A 279 -5.19 -11.74 7.78
CA TYR A 279 -5.68 -10.56 7.06
C TYR A 279 -7.09 -10.14 7.54
N ASN A 280 -8.01 -11.09 7.69
CA ASN A 280 -9.38 -10.83 8.07
C ASN A 280 -9.55 -10.49 9.56
N HIS A 281 -8.81 -11.16 10.45
CA HIS A 281 -9.09 -11.12 11.88
C HIS A 281 -8.05 -10.41 12.73
N ARG A 282 -6.84 -10.17 12.22
CA ARG A 282 -5.74 -9.60 13.03
C ARG A 282 -5.07 -8.39 12.39
N ARG A 283 -5.13 -8.25 11.06
CA ARG A 283 -4.45 -7.18 10.37
C ARG A 283 -5.27 -5.89 10.41
N PRO A 284 -4.78 -4.80 11.05
CA PRO A 284 -5.50 -3.53 11.08
C PRO A 284 -5.39 -2.81 9.72
N HIS A 285 -6.49 -2.19 9.31
CA HIS A 285 -6.61 -1.47 8.05
C HIS A 285 -6.83 0.03 8.28
N GLN A 286 -5.91 0.84 7.78
CA GLN A 286 -6.00 2.31 7.93
C GLN A 286 -7.31 2.87 7.37
N ALA A 287 -7.79 2.34 6.25
CA ALA A 287 -9.02 2.80 5.61
C ALA A 287 -10.31 2.32 6.32
N LEU A 288 -10.19 1.42 7.28
CA LEU A 288 -11.27 0.97 8.18
C LEU A 288 -11.10 1.57 9.60
N GLY A 289 -10.40 2.68 9.72
CA GLY A 289 -10.13 3.30 11.02
C GLY A 289 -9.26 2.43 11.94
N MET A 290 -8.34 1.66 11.38
CA MET A 290 -7.47 0.69 12.07
C MET A 290 -8.17 -0.58 12.57
N LYS A 291 -9.42 -0.81 12.17
CA LYS A 291 -10.13 -2.07 12.42
C LYS A 291 -9.69 -3.16 11.46
N THR A 292 -9.90 -4.41 11.83
CA THR A 292 -9.79 -5.54 10.92
C THR A 292 -11.01 -5.63 10.00
N PRO A 293 -10.94 -6.34 8.87
CA PRO A 293 -12.09 -6.58 8.01
C PRO A 293 -13.29 -7.22 8.74
N ALA A 294 -13.03 -8.22 9.58
CA ALA A 294 -14.07 -8.89 10.37
C ALA A 294 -14.74 -7.95 11.39
N GLU A 295 -13.97 -7.12 12.09
CA GLU A 295 -14.52 -6.09 12.99
C GLU A 295 -15.33 -5.04 12.21
N ALA A 296 -14.87 -4.63 11.03
CA ALA A 296 -15.60 -3.67 10.20
C ALA A 296 -16.92 -4.24 9.69
N TYR A 297 -16.98 -5.53 9.39
CA TYR A 297 -18.21 -6.23 9.05
C TYR A 297 -19.16 -6.29 10.26
N ALA A 298 -18.68 -6.79 11.40
CA ALA A 298 -19.50 -6.94 12.60
C ALA A 298 -20.13 -5.63 13.11
N LEU A 299 -19.52 -4.49 12.83
CA LEU A 299 -20.03 -3.16 13.20
C LEU A 299 -21.04 -2.59 12.20
N ALA A 300 -21.14 -3.14 11.01
CA ALA A 300 -21.98 -2.62 9.92
C ALA A 300 -23.11 -3.58 9.52
N ALA A 301 -23.05 -4.85 9.94
CA ALA A 301 -24.06 -5.88 9.77
C ALA A 301 -25.06 -5.84 10.92
#